data_ea5482652d49c4d5475f9da33efbc839
#
_entry.id   ea5482652d49c4d5475f9da33efbc839
#
_cell.length_a   1.000
_cell.length_b   1.000
_cell.length_c   1.000
_cell.angle_alpha   90.00
_cell.angle_beta   90.00
_cell.angle_gamma   90.00
#
_symmetry.space_group_name_H-M   'P 1'
#
loop_
_entity.id
_entity.type
_entity.pdbx_description
1 polymer ?
#
loop_
_entity_poly.entity_id
_entity_poly.type
_entity_poly.pdbx_seq_one_letter_code
_entity_poly.pdbx_strand_id
1 'polypeptide(L)'
;MSNPRDQIQRMFDAPARYGSFGEALVRIQIQGIRCHENTIIEIESPIVAISGLNGTGKSTALQLAAIAYRNEGGVYYIRDFMVEGPLDPAPFTDDASVEYQFWQHDRSAIQRTLSRNHADKRWNGYRRRLNRPVFFAGIGQYLPKIEQHDFIVNNAEDLLVSDSILVSEDVRHWICNVLACEYEEIKINTVTYKGKGKAKIGQVVSVQRGGNAYSESHMGFGEGRTQYLISALENLPNQSLVLIEEPETSLHPSAQYQFALYLMDVVIRKRHQILLTTHSPYILKALPNPSRIYLKRNGNQIDVLKGLSTAQIRSFLAEGNEKALDVLVEDNCAAAILREFIRQVDVGFLQSIEIIPAGAAQSIASLVKTLGNKLPVIAVLDADQNPDVKNNIFCLPGEKLAPERVLFSDPHVRQHVQEMYGINLADFAAQINNLDHHGWIDRLAQRVNQTPDALLGEFARKYANSHETYAYLMTQQLKDTFK
;
A
#
# COMPACT_ATOMS: atom_id res chain seq x y z
N MET A 1 -4.69 -11.32 25.59
CA MET A 1 -4.49 -11.93 24.24
C MET A 1 -3.43 -11.13 23.50
N SER A 2 -2.49 -11.78 22.82
CA SER A 2 -1.49 -11.07 22.01
C SER A 2 -2.18 -10.34 20.85
N ASN A 3 -1.67 -9.16 20.49
CA ASN A 3 -2.18 -8.41 19.33
C ASN A 3 -2.14 -9.29 18.08
N PRO A 4 -3.24 -9.45 17.32
CA PRO A 4 -3.26 -10.28 16.12
C PRO A 4 -2.19 -9.90 15.08
N ARG A 5 -1.85 -8.61 14.97
CA ARG A 5 -0.79 -8.10 14.08
C ARG A 5 0.58 -8.69 14.43
N ASP A 6 0.91 -8.71 15.73
CA ASP A 6 2.19 -9.25 16.20
C ASP A 6 2.21 -10.78 16.07
N GLN A 7 1.06 -11.42 16.26
CA GLN A 7 0.94 -12.86 16.13
C GLN A 7 1.19 -13.33 14.69
N ILE A 8 0.54 -12.72 13.69
CA ILE A 8 0.75 -13.10 12.28
C ILE A 8 2.20 -12.85 11.85
N GLN A 9 2.83 -11.79 12.34
CA GLN A 9 4.21 -11.48 12.01
C GLN A 9 5.16 -12.54 12.57
N ARG A 10 5.04 -12.90 13.85
CA ARG A 10 5.84 -13.98 14.48
C ARG A 10 5.68 -15.32 13.77
N MET A 11 4.48 -15.62 13.26
CA MET A 11 4.23 -16.85 12.49
C MET A 11 4.96 -16.84 11.15
N PHE A 12 5.25 -15.67 10.58
CA PHE A 12 5.96 -15.52 9.32
C PHE A 12 7.47 -15.31 9.48
N ASP A 13 7.96 -15.16 10.71
CA ASP A 13 9.40 -15.13 10.99
C ASP A 13 10.08 -16.43 10.57
N ALA A 14 11.34 -16.34 10.15
CA ALA A 14 12.08 -17.44 9.55
C ALA A 14 11.99 -18.79 10.31
N PRO A 15 12.05 -18.84 11.67
CA PRO A 15 11.95 -20.10 12.41
C PRO A 15 10.56 -20.77 12.32
N ALA A 16 9.49 -19.99 12.25
CA ALA A 16 8.12 -20.47 12.33
C ALA A 16 7.43 -20.60 10.96
N ARG A 17 7.96 -19.96 9.93
CA ARG A 17 7.33 -19.78 8.61
C ARG A 17 6.93 -21.09 7.97
N TYR A 18 7.85 -22.03 7.83
CA TYR A 18 7.54 -23.29 7.17
C TYR A 18 6.49 -24.11 7.93
N GLY A 19 6.62 -24.22 9.24
CA GLY A 19 5.62 -24.93 10.07
C GLY A 19 4.22 -24.29 10.01
N SER A 20 4.17 -22.97 9.86
CA SER A 20 2.90 -22.25 9.78
C SER A 20 2.29 -22.26 8.36
N PHE A 21 3.09 -22.05 7.32
CA PHE A 21 2.61 -21.77 5.97
C PHE A 21 3.12 -22.74 4.90
N GLY A 22 3.88 -23.77 5.27
CA GLY A 22 4.52 -24.67 4.32
C GLY A 22 5.51 -23.93 3.40
N GLU A 23 5.52 -24.30 2.14
CA GLU A 23 6.33 -23.68 1.10
C GLU A 23 5.78 -22.31 0.70
N ALA A 24 5.87 -21.34 1.63
CA ALA A 24 5.35 -20.00 1.45
C ALA A 24 6.04 -19.25 0.32
N LEU A 25 5.28 -18.52 -0.48
CA LEU A 25 5.80 -17.59 -1.49
C LEU A 25 6.41 -16.37 -0.77
N VAL A 26 7.71 -16.12 -0.99
CA VAL A 26 8.41 -15.02 -0.31
C VAL A 26 8.92 -13.94 -1.26
N ARG A 27 8.95 -14.21 -2.58
CA ARG A 27 9.35 -13.22 -3.57
C ARG A 27 8.76 -13.54 -4.93
N ILE A 28 8.38 -12.49 -5.65
CA ILE A 28 8.00 -12.54 -7.06
C ILE A 28 8.84 -11.49 -7.80
N GLN A 29 9.56 -11.90 -8.83
CA GLN A 29 10.23 -10.99 -9.75
C GLN A 29 9.56 -11.11 -11.12
N ILE A 30 9.12 -10.00 -11.66
CA ILE A 30 8.37 -9.92 -12.91
C ILE A 30 9.21 -9.14 -13.91
N GLN A 31 9.50 -9.76 -15.06
CA GLN A 31 10.27 -9.13 -16.13
C GLN A 31 9.49 -9.14 -17.42
N GLY A 32 9.39 -7.98 -18.07
CA GLY A 32 8.84 -7.83 -19.41
C GLY A 32 7.39 -8.26 -19.58
N ILE A 33 6.54 -8.04 -18.56
CA ILE A 33 5.11 -8.39 -18.61
C ILE A 33 4.28 -7.14 -18.36
N ARG A 34 3.52 -6.71 -19.38
CA ARG A 34 2.69 -5.48 -19.34
C ARG A 34 3.52 -4.27 -18.89
N CYS A 35 3.15 -3.63 -17.78
CA CYS A 35 3.86 -2.48 -17.23
C CYS A 35 5.06 -2.84 -16.34
N HIS A 36 5.34 -4.13 -16.11
CA HIS A 36 6.45 -4.58 -15.29
C HIS A 36 7.68 -4.88 -16.15
N GLU A 37 8.61 -3.94 -16.23
CA GLU A 37 9.90 -4.16 -16.92
C GLU A 37 10.85 -5.04 -16.09
N ASN A 38 11.02 -4.71 -14.82
CA ASN A 38 11.77 -5.51 -13.82
C ASN A 38 11.27 -5.13 -12.43
N THR A 39 10.18 -5.75 -12.00
CA THR A 39 9.55 -5.46 -10.71
C THR A 39 9.77 -6.58 -9.72
N ILE A 40 10.29 -6.28 -8.55
CA ILE A 40 10.55 -7.23 -7.47
C ILE A 40 9.59 -6.95 -6.32
N ILE A 41 8.77 -7.94 -5.96
CA ILE A 41 7.84 -7.89 -4.84
C ILE A 41 8.31 -8.87 -3.77
N GLU A 42 8.82 -8.36 -2.67
CA GLU A 42 9.19 -9.12 -1.47
C GLU A 42 7.96 -9.29 -0.59
N ILE A 43 7.71 -10.51 -0.14
CA ILE A 43 6.57 -10.87 0.71
C ILE A 43 7.09 -11.13 2.12
N GLU A 44 6.91 -10.16 3.01
CA GLU A 44 7.46 -10.14 4.37
C GLU A 44 6.39 -10.43 5.45
N SER A 45 5.16 -10.71 5.04
CA SER A 45 4.03 -11.00 5.92
C SER A 45 3.15 -12.08 5.28
N PRO A 46 2.44 -12.91 6.07
CA PRO A 46 1.53 -13.90 5.52
C PRO A 46 0.28 -13.29 4.90
N ILE A 47 0.00 -12.03 5.21
CA ILE A 47 -1.04 -11.23 4.55
C ILE A 47 -0.42 -9.98 3.96
N VAL A 48 -0.57 -9.76 2.66
CA VAL A 48 -0.01 -8.61 1.93
C VAL A 48 -1.08 -7.91 1.13
N ALA A 49 -1.22 -6.62 1.35
CA ALA A 49 -2.06 -5.72 0.58
C ALA A 49 -1.22 -4.90 -0.40
N ILE A 50 -1.44 -5.11 -1.69
CA ILE A 50 -0.80 -4.40 -2.79
C ILE A 50 -1.70 -3.23 -3.19
N SER A 51 -1.24 -2.01 -2.94
CA SER A 51 -1.94 -0.77 -3.27
C SER A 51 -1.19 0.00 -4.37
N GLY A 52 -1.79 1.04 -4.92
CA GLY A 52 -1.22 1.88 -5.98
C GLY A 52 -2.30 2.45 -6.89
N LEU A 53 -1.98 3.43 -7.71
CA LEU A 53 -2.91 4.01 -8.68
C LEU A 53 -3.34 3.01 -9.74
N ASN A 54 -4.36 3.38 -10.53
CA ASN A 54 -4.78 2.56 -11.67
C ASN A 54 -3.64 2.42 -12.70
N GLY A 55 -3.52 1.24 -13.30
CA GLY A 55 -2.47 0.97 -14.29
C GLY A 55 -1.06 0.72 -13.73
N THR A 56 -0.88 0.58 -12.39
CA THR A 56 0.41 0.25 -11.77
C THR A 56 0.70 -1.26 -11.72
N GLY A 57 -0.15 -2.10 -12.30
CA GLY A 57 0.11 -3.53 -12.42
C GLY A 57 -0.27 -4.39 -11.21
N LYS A 58 -1.05 -3.86 -10.25
CA LYS A 58 -1.52 -4.61 -9.06
C LYS A 58 -2.17 -5.95 -9.42
N SER A 59 -3.17 -5.91 -10.32
CA SER A 59 -3.86 -7.12 -10.79
C SER A 59 -2.91 -8.08 -11.52
N THR A 60 -1.97 -7.55 -12.31
CA THR A 60 -0.95 -8.36 -12.98
C THR A 60 -0.09 -9.12 -11.96
N ALA A 61 0.39 -8.45 -10.92
CA ALA A 61 1.17 -9.09 -9.86
C ALA A 61 0.37 -10.18 -9.13
N LEU A 62 -0.91 -9.91 -8.82
CA LEU A 62 -1.79 -10.88 -8.16
C LEU A 62 -2.10 -12.09 -9.05
N GLN A 63 -2.40 -11.87 -10.33
CA GLN A 63 -2.61 -12.91 -11.34
C GLN A 63 -1.38 -13.80 -11.53
N LEU A 64 -0.19 -13.20 -11.55
CA LEU A 64 1.07 -13.94 -11.61
C LEU A 64 1.31 -14.75 -10.33
N ALA A 65 0.92 -14.24 -9.15
CA ALA A 65 0.98 -15.02 -7.92
C ALA A 65 0.06 -16.26 -7.97
N ALA A 66 -1.10 -16.19 -8.64
CA ALA A 66 -1.99 -17.35 -8.82
C ALA A 66 -1.35 -18.48 -9.61
N ILE A 67 -0.40 -18.15 -10.47
CA ILE A 67 0.30 -19.10 -11.33
C ILE A 67 1.51 -19.76 -10.62
N ALA A 68 1.91 -19.24 -9.45
CA ALA A 68 3.12 -19.69 -8.76
C ALA A 68 3.10 -21.18 -8.38
N TYR A 69 1.93 -21.71 -8.08
CA TYR A 69 1.76 -23.10 -7.66
C TYR A 69 0.96 -23.93 -8.66
N ARG A 70 1.10 -25.24 -8.53
CA ARG A 70 0.19 -26.22 -9.14
C ARG A 70 -0.90 -26.53 -8.13
N ASN A 71 -2.15 -26.33 -8.55
CA ASN A 71 -3.33 -26.59 -7.73
C ASN A 71 -4.07 -27.82 -8.28
N GLU A 72 -4.42 -28.77 -7.42
CA GLU A 72 -5.16 -29.97 -7.81
C GLU A 72 -6.61 -29.68 -8.24
N GLY A 73 -7.20 -28.62 -7.69
CA GLY A 73 -8.59 -28.19 -8.00
C GLY A 73 -8.74 -27.33 -9.26
N GLY A 74 -7.65 -27.02 -9.97
CA GLY A 74 -7.65 -26.16 -11.15
C GLY A 74 -6.32 -25.43 -11.29
N VAL A 75 -5.69 -25.55 -12.45
CA VAL A 75 -4.34 -25.01 -12.68
C VAL A 75 -4.46 -23.69 -13.45
N TYR A 76 -3.95 -22.60 -12.89
CA TYR A 76 -3.85 -21.33 -13.59
C TYR A 76 -2.62 -21.28 -14.49
N TYR A 77 -2.79 -20.68 -15.67
CA TYR A 77 -1.73 -20.40 -16.64
C TYR A 77 -1.72 -18.94 -17.00
N ILE A 78 -0.61 -18.43 -17.54
CA ILE A 78 -0.52 -17.04 -17.97
C ILE A 78 -1.61 -16.67 -18.98
N ARG A 79 -1.92 -17.56 -19.91
CA ARG A 79 -2.98 -17.38 -20.90
C ARG A 79 -4.39 -17.18 -20.30
N ASP A 80 -4.62 -17.62 -19.07
CA ASP A 80 -5.93 -17.48 -18.43
C ASP A 80 -6.19 -16.04 -17.95
N PHE A 81 -5.13 -15.26 -17.81
CA PHE A 81 -5.17 -13.86 -17.37
C PHE A 81 -4.68 -12.87 -18.42
N MET A 82 -3.81 -13.30 -19.32
CA MET A 82 -3.11 -12.45 -20.26
C MET A 82 -3.08 -13.11 -21.65
N VAL A 83 -3.85 -12.55 -22.56
CA VAL A 83 -3.92 -13.04 -23.94
C VAL A 83 -3.06 -12.15 -24.84
N GLU A 84 -2.44 -12.79 -25.86
CA GLU A 84 -1.78 -12.12 -26.97
C GLU A 84 -2.68 -12.27 -28.20
N GLY A 85 -2.95 -11.17 -28.88
CA GLY A 85 -3.85 -11.17 -30.03
C GLY A 85 -3.74 -9.89 -30.85
N PRO A 86 -4.56 -9.75 -31.91
CA PRO A 86 -4.50 -8.58 -32.80
C PRO A 86 -4.74 -7.25 -32.11
N LEU A 87 -5.52 -7.23 -31.02
CA LEU A 87 -5.80 -6.03 -30.21
C LEU A 87 -4.78 -5.83 -29.09
N ASP A 88 -4.10 -6.91 -28.69
CA ASP A 88 -3.08 -6.93 -27.64
C ASP A 88 -1.80 -7.57 -28.19
N PRO A 89 -1.08 -6.89 -29.09
CA PRO A 89 0.00 -7.52 -29.86
C PRO A 89 1.28 -7.77 -29.04
N ALA A 90 1.47 -7.04 -27.93
CA ALA A 90 2.72 -7.09 -27.18
C ALA A 90 2.52 -6.98 -25.66
N PRO A 91 1.74 -7.89 -25.01
CA PRO A 91 1.63 -7.91 -23.54
C PRO A 91 2.92 -8.42 -22.87
N PHE A 92 3.87 -8.98 -23.66
CA PHE A 92 5.12 -9.57 -23.20
C PHE A 92 6.28 -9.10 -24.06
N THR A 93 7.44 -8.87 -23.44
CA THR A 93 8.72 -8.73 -24.16
C THR A 93 9.25 -10.11 -24.55
N ASP A 94 10.29 -10.13 -25.40
CA ASP A 94 10.88 -11.39 -25.87
C ASP A 94 11.56 -12.20 -24.75
N ASP A 95 12.05 -11.51 -23.73
CA ASP A 95 12.71 -12.08 -22.54
C ASP A 95 11.77 -12.18 -21.33
N ALA A 96 10.46 -12.08 -21.55
CA ALA A 96 9.48 -12.09 -20.48
C ALA A 96 9.60 -13.32 -19.58
N SER A 97 9.64 -13.07 -18.27
CA SER A 97 9.76 -14.12 -17.27
C SER A 97 9.16 -13.73 -15.93
N VAL A 98 8.83 -14.75 -15.13
CA VAL A 98 8.44 -14.59 -13.73
C VAL A 98 9.26 -15.56 -12.89
N GLU A 99 9.97 -15.01 -11.93
CA GLU A 99 10.72 -15.79 -10.96
C GLU A 99 10.00 -15.75 -9.62
N TYR A 100 9.84 -16.93 -9.01
CA TYR A 100 9.25 -17.11 -7.70
C TYR A 100 10.26 -17.68 -6.74
N GLN A 101 10.29 -17.20 -5.50
CA GLN A 101 11.04 -17.81 -4.42
C GLN A 101 10.09 -18.32 -3.34
N PHE A 102 10.32 -19.56 -2.90
CA PHE A 102 9.50 -20.26 -1.92
C PHE A 102 10.35 -20.66 -0.72
N TRP A 103 9.82 -20.44 0.47
CA TRP A 103 10.48 -20.82 1.71
C TRP A 103 10.46 -22.33 1.91
N GLN A 104 11.60 -22.90 2.36
CA GLN A 104 11.75 -24.34 2.57
C GLN A 104 11.89 -24.68 4.05
N HIS A 105 11.75 -25.96 4.38
CA HIS A 105 11.87 -26.48 5.75
C HIS A 105 13.25 -26.26 6.38
N ASP A 106 14.31 -26.25 5.57
CA ASP A 106 15.70 -26.02 5.98
C ASP A 106 16.04 -24.53 6.15
N ARG A 107 15.03 -23.64 6.09
CA ARG A 107 15.12 -22.17 6.15
C ARG A 107 15.86 -21.54 4.96
N SER A 108 15.97 -22.25 3.87
CA SER A 108 16.44 -21.73 2.58
C SER A 108 15.26 -21.26 1.72
N ALA A 109 15.56 -20.62 0.60
CA ALA A 109 14.59 -20.27 -0.42
C ALA A 109 14.91 -21.05 -1.71
N ILE A 110 13.89 -21.73 -2.27
CA ILE A 110 14.01 -22.38 -3.57
C ILE A 110 13.40 -21.49 -4.65
N GLN A 111 14.08 -21.39 -5.78
CA GLN A 111 13.66 -20.58 -6.92
C GLN A 111 13.00 -21.44 -7.99
N ARG A 112 11.93 -20.89 -8.60
CA ARG A 112 11.27 -21.45 -9.78
C ARG A 112 10.99 -20.33 -10.78
N THR A 113 11.24 -20.58 -12.05
CA THR A 113 11.09 -19.58 -13.09
C THR A 113 10.13 -20.09 -14.17
N LEU A 114 9.19 -19.24 -14.55
CA LEU A 114 8.43 -19.34 -15.79
C LEU A 114 9.05 -18.37 -16.78
N SER A 115 9.41 -18.83 -17.97
CA SER A 115 10.02 -18.01 -19.00
C SER A 115 9.33 -18.23 -20.34
N ARG A 116 9.20 -17.14 -21.10
CA ARG A 116 8.67 -17.17 -22.46
C ARG A 116 9.80 -17.55 -23.42
N ASN A 117 9.52 -18.52 -24.30
CA ASN A 117 10.46 -18.87 -25.36
C ASN A 117 10.28 -17.88 -26.51
N HIS A 118 11.38 -17.25 -26.93
CA HIS A 118 11.38 -16.27 -28.02
C HIS A 118 10.90 -16.85 -29.36
N ALA A 119 11.31 -18.09 -29.67
CA ALA A 119 11.06 -18.69 -30.99
C ALA A 119 9.60 -19.11 -31.22
N ASP A 120 8.99 -19.77 -30.24
CA ASP A 120 7.63 -20.32 -30.35
C ASP A 120 6.59 -19.62 -29.46
N LYS A 121 7.03 -18.56 -28.75
CA LYS A 121 6.22 -17.75 -27.85
C LYS A 121 5.53 -18.54 -26.71
N ARG A 122 5.96 -19.78 -26.45
CA ARG A 122 5.40 -20.64 -25.41
C ARG A 122 6.04 -20.38 -24.06
N TRP A 123 5.26 -20.53 -23.02
CA TRP A 123 5.72 -20.42 -21.65
C TRP A 123 6.22 -21.76 -21.13
N ASN A 124 7.43 -21.79 -20.58
CA ASN A 124 8.11 -22.95 -19.99
C ASN A 124 8.16 -22.85 -18.48
N GLY A 125 8.43 -23.97 -17.79
CA GLY A 125 8.63 -23.99 -16.33
C GLY A 125 7.43 -24.50 -15.53
N TYR A 126 6.24 -24.58 -16.10
CA TYR A 126 5.01 -25.00 -15.38
C TYR A 126 5.11 -26.35 -14.65
N ARG A 127 5.86 -27.31 -15.20
CA ARG A 127 6.02 -28.65 -14.58
C ARG A 127 6.84 -28.64 -13.28
N ARG A 128 7.60 -27.57 -13.04
CA ARG A 128 8.49 -27.43 -11.87
C ARG A 128 7.83 -26.69 -10.71
N ARG A 129 6.56 -26.28 -10.86
CA ARG A 129 5.82 -25.57 -9.80
C ARG A 129 5.56 -26.51 -8.62
N LEU A 130 5.60 -25.95 -7.42
CA LEU A 130 5.25 -26.65 -6.18
C LEU A 130 3.75 -26.88 -6.10
N ASN A 131 3.31 -27.89 -5.34
CA ASN A 131 1.89 -28.17 -5.13
C ASN A 131 1.39 -27.37 -3.92
N ARG A 132 0.32 -26.63 -4.11
CA ARG A 132 -0.38 -25.90 -3.03
C ARG A 132 -1.78 -25.56 -3.49
N PRO A 133 -2.80 -25.66 -2.61
CA PRO A 133 -4.12 -25.12 -2.94
C PRO A 133 -4.06 -23.62 -3.19
N VAL A 134 -4.63 -23.16 -4.29
CA VAL A 134 -4.69 -21.74 -4.69
C VAL A 134 -6.14 -21.35 -4.90
N PHE A 135 -6.57 -20.28 -4.27
CA PHE A 135 -7.87 -19.66 -4.49
C PHE A 135 -7.67 -18.23 -5.01
N PHE A 136 -8.24 -17.92 -6.16
CA PHE A 136 -8.20 -16.60 -6.77
C PHE A 136 -9.62 -16.04 -6.85
N ALA A 137 -9.86 -14.93 -6.17
CA ALA A 137 -11.11 -14.19 -6.20
C ALA A 137 -10.93 -12.85 -6.94
N GLY A 138 -11.05 -12.87 -8.25
CA GLY A 138 -11.13 -11.67 -9.08
C GLY A 138 -12.45 -10.91 -8.87
N ILE A 139 -12.49 -9.65 -9.30
CA ILE A 139 -13.70 -8.80 -9.17
C ILE A 139 -14.90 -9.46 -9.85
N GLY A 140 -14.70 -10.05 -11.03
CA GLY A 140 -15.76 -10.67 -11.83
C GLY A 140 -16.18 -12.07 -11.37
N GLN A 141 -15.53 -12.67 -10.37
CA GLN A 141 -15.89 -14.03 -9.93
C GLN A 141 -17.17 -14.09 -9.08
N TYR A 142 -17.50 -13.03 -8.37
CA TYR A 142 -18.79 -12.86 -7.74
C TYR A 142 -19.53 -11.72 -8.42
N LEU A 143 -20.63 -12.04 -9.06
CA LEU A 143 -21.64 -11.10 -9.52
C LEU A 143 -22.97 -11.51 -8.93
N PRO A 144 -23.86 -10.59 -8.55
CA PRO A 144 -25.21 -10.93 -8.10
C PRO A 144 -25.91 -11.81 -9.13
N LYS A 145 -26.57 -12.87 -8.66
CA LYS A 145 -27.25 -13.81 -9.57
C LYS A 145 -28.29 -13.14 -10.46
N ILE A 146 -28.91 -12.06 -9.96
CA ILE A 146 -29.86 -11.28 -10.75
C ILE A 146 -29.19 -10.57 -11.94
N GLU A 147 -27.96 -10.06 -11.76
CA GLU A 147 -27.21 -9.38 -12.84
C GLU A 147 -26.66 -10.38 -13.86
N GLN A 148 -26.36 -11.59 -13.42
CA GLN A 148 -25.91 -12.68 -14.30
C GLN A 148 -27.05 -13.30 -15.12
N HIS A 149 -28.31 -12.96 -14.84
CA HIS A 149 -29.48 -13.69 -15.35
C HIS A 149 -29.32 -15.20 -15.12
N ASP A 150 -28.81 -15.58 -13.93
CA ASP A 150 -28.59 -16.96 -13.57
C ASP A 150 -29.90 -17.77 -13.67
N PHE A 151 -29.77 -19.07 -14.00
CA PHE A 151 -30.97 -19.94 -14.13
C PHE A 151 -31.77 -20.00 -12.83
N ILE A 152 -31.14 -19.78 -11.68
CA ILE A 152 -31.79 -19.74 -10.36
C ILE A 152 -32.78 -18.56 -10.30
N VAL A 153 -32.39 -17.39 -10.80
CA VAL A 153 -33.28 -16.20 -10.84
C VAL A 153 -34.38 -16.37 -11.88
N ASN A 154 -33.99 -16.83 -13.08
CA ASN A 154 -34.94 -16.94 -14.20
C ASN A 154 -36.01 -18.04 -13.99
N ASN A 155 -35.80 -18.98 -13.06
CA ASN A 155 -36.71 -20.09 -12.79
C ASN A 155 -37.02 -20.22 -11.29
N ALA A 156 -37.05 -19.11 -10.56
CA ALA A 156 -37.14 -19.07 -9.10
C ALA A 156 -38.38 -19.83 -8.57
N GLU A 157 -39.50 -19.77 -9.29
CA GLU A 157 -40.76 -20.46 -8.93
C GLU A 157 -40.70 -21.99 -9.09
N ASP A 158 -39.83 -22.48 -9.97
CA ASP A 158 -39.71 -23.92 -10.30
C ASP A 158 -38.50 -24.59 -9.65
N LEU A 159 -37.80 -23.87 -8.75
CA LEU A 159 -36.65 -24.44 -8.04
C LEU A 159 -37.08 -25.41 -6.93
N LEU A 160 -36.43 -26.54 -6.90
CA LEU A 160 -36.54 -27.51 -5.81
C LEU A 160 -35.31 -27.42 -4.92
N VAL A 161 -35.50 -27.13 -3.65
CA VAL A 161 -34.42 -27.16 -2.64
C VAL A 161 -34.21 -28.63 -2.28
N SER A 162 -33.05 -29.19 -2.64
CA SER A 162 -32.72 -30.59 -2.40
C SER A 162 -31.93 -30.79 -1.10
N ASP A 163 -31.21 -29.78 -0.66
CA ASP A 163 -30.44 -29.80 0.59
C ASP A 163 -30.25 -28.39 1.11
N SER A 164 -30.08 -28.23 2.44
CA SER A 164 -29.86 -26.97 3.11
C SER A 164 -28.91 -27.15 4.29
N ILE A 165 -27.75 -26.50 4.24
CA ILE A 165 -26.72 -26.59 5.27
C ILE A 165 -26.60 -25.24 5.95
N LEU A 166 -26.75 -25.21 7.28
CA LEU A 166 -26.43 -24.03 8.07
C LEU A 166 -24.93 -23.77 8.06
N VAL A 167 -24.53 -22.54 7.87
CA VAL A 167 -23.12 -22.15 8.09
C VAL A 167 -22.80 -22.27 9.58
N SER A 168 -21.51 -22.49 9.89
CA SER A 168 -21.08 -22.59 11.29
C SER A 168 -21.29 -21.26 12.03
N GLU A 169 -21.41 -21.32 13.34
CA GLU A 169 -21.60 -20.13 14.19
C GLU A 169 -20.46 -19.12 14.02
N ASP A 170 -19.21 -19.60 13.88
CA ASP A 170 -18.05 -18.73 13.65
C ASP A 170 -18.15 -17.99 12.32
N VAL A 171 -18.59 -18.66 11.26
CA VAL A 171 -18.79 -18.02 9.93
C VAL A 171 -19.92 -17.00 10.01
N ARG A 172 -21.05 -17.34 10.64
CA ARG A 172 -22.16 -16.42 10.83
C ARG A 172 -21.73 -15.19 11.63
N HIS A 173 -21.02 -15.39 12.73
CA HIS A 173 -20.49 -14.31 13.57
C HIS A 173 -19.61 -13.34 12.78
N TRP A 174 -18.67 -13.84 11.96
CA TRP A 174 -17.83 -12.99 11.14
C TRP A 174 -18.62 -12.24 10.05
N ILE A 175 -19.59 -12.88 9.42
CA ILE A 175 -20.46 -12.23 8.43
C ILE A 175 -21.23 -11.09 9.11
N CYS A 176 -21.83 -11.35 10.28
CA CYS A 176 -22.54 -10.32 11.06
C CYS A 176 -21.64 -9.14 11.43
N ASN A 177 -20.43 -9.42 11.90
CA ASN A 177 -19.48 -8.37 12.29
C ASN A 177 -19.02 -7.51 11.10
N VAL A 178 -18.71 -8.15 9.98
CA VAL A 178 -18.24 -7.43 8.78
C VAL A 178 -19.35 -6.55 8.20
N LEU A 179 -20.56 -7.10 8.11
CA LEU A 179 -21.69 -6.37 7.52
C LEU A 179 -22.44 -5.47 8.51
N ALA A 180 -22.03 -5.49 9.79
CA ALA A 180 -22.66 -4.75 10.88
C ALA A 180 -24.18 -4.97 10.94
N CYS A 181 -24.60 -6.23 10.77
CA CYS A 181 -25.99 -6.62 10.82
C CYS A 181 -26.16 -8.05 11.42
N GLU A 182 -27.26 -8.28 12.10
CA GLU A 182 -27.56 -9.56 12.71
C GLU A 182 -28.34 -10.45 11.74
N TYR A 183 -27.81 -11.66 11.49
CA TYR A 183 -28.50 -12.73 10.80
C TYR A 183 -28.88 -13.80 11.82
N GLU A 184 -30.16 -14.17 11.85
CA GLU A 184 -30.67 -15.27 12.67
C GLU A 184 -30.18 -16.59 12.12
N GLU A 185 -30.25 -16.76 10.79
CA GLU A 185 -29.74 -17.91 10.08
C GLU A 185 -29.07 -17.52 8.76
N ILE A 186 -28.05 -18.27 8.38
CA ILE A 186 -27.46 -18.25 7.03
C ILE A 186 -27.36 -19.70 6.56
N LYS A 187 -27.95 -19.99 5.39
CA LYS A 187 -27.99 -21.33 4.80
C LYS A 187 -27.39 -21.34 3.41
N ILE A 188 -26.65 -22.39 3.11
CA ILE A 188 -26.26 -22.75 1.73
C ILE A 188 -27.22 -23.82 1.24
N ASN A 189 -28.02 -23.46 0.25
CA ASN A 189 -29.03 -24.36 -0.28
C ASN A 189 -28.56 -24.94 -1.62
N THR A 190 -28.67 -26.25 -1.78
CA THR A 190 -28.54 -26.90 -3.08
C THR A 190 -29.88 -26.89 -3.76
N VAL A 191 -29.97 -26.24 -4.92
CA VAL A 191 -31.21 -26.12 -5.67
C VAL A 191 -31.11 -26.85 -7.00
N THR A 192 -32.20 -27.46 -7.42
CA THR A 192 -32.33 -28.19 -8.68
C THR A 192 -33.48 -27.63 -9.50
N TYR A 193 -33.22 -27.35 -10.77
CA TYR A 193 -34.22 -27.01 -11.75
C TYR A 193 -34.41 -28.15 -12.75
N LYS A 194 -35.64 -28.62 -12.89
CA LYS A 194 -36.04 -29.73 -13.79
C LYS A 194 -36.93 -29.23 -14.93
N GLY A 195 -36.53 -28.14 -15.59
CA GLY A 195 -37.27 -27.65 -16.76
C GLY A 195 -36.99 -28.41 -18.06
N LYS A 196 -37.36 -27.79 -19.19
CA LYS A 196 -37.09 -28.36 -20.54
C LYS A 196 -35.56 -28.51 -20.76
N GLY A 197 -35.05 -29.76 -20.75
CA GLY A 197 -33.63 -30.09 -20.96
C GLY A 197 -33.02 -30.87 -19.79
N LYS A 198 -31.66 -30.83 -19.68
CA LYS A 198 -30.92 -31.46 -18.57
C LYS A 198 -31.19 -30.70 -17.28
N ALA A 199 -31.40 -31.47 -16.18
CA ALA A 199 -31.50 -30.86 -14.85
C ALA A 199 -30.26 -30.01 -14.55
N LYS A 200 -30.49 -28.76 -14.06
CA LYS A 200 -29.43 -27.85 -13.60
C LYS A 200 -29.41 -27.87 -12.07
N ILE A 201 -28.22 -27.98 -11.52
CA ILE A 201 -28.00 -27.96 -10.07
C ILE A 201 -27.13 -26.75 -9.78
N GLY A 202 -27.46 -26.00 -8.74
CA GLY A 202 -26.68 -24.85 -8.28
C GLY A 202 -26.77 -24.71 -6.77
N GLN A 203 -25.94 -23.79 -6.25
CA GLN A 203 -25.99 -23.39 -4.85
C GLN A 203 -26.46 -21.95 -4.75
N VAL A 204 -27.26 -21.68 -3.73
CA VAL A 204 -27.76 -20.33 -3.42
C VAL A 204 -27.73 -20.11 -1.91
N VAL A 205 -27.16 -18.98 -1.50
CA VAL A 205 -27.18 -18.58 -0.10
C VAL A 205 -28.53 -17.94 0.22
N SER A 206 -29.12 -18.33 1.36
CA SER A 206 -30.30 -17.67 1.92
C SER A 206 -30.03 -17.26 3.36
N VAL A 207 -30.66 -16.18 3.77
CA VAL A 207 -30.51 -15.60 5.11
C VAL A 207 -31.88 -15.33 5.72
N GLN A 208 -31.93 -15.33 7.07
CA GLN A 208 -33.02 -14.80 7.85
C GLN A 208 -32.52 -13.60 8.66
N ARG A 209 -33.21 -12.47 8.52
CA ARG A 209 -32.85 -11.23 9.17
C ARG A 209 -34.11 -10.44 9.56
N GLY A 210 -34.27 -10.15 10.87
CA GLY A 210 -35.42 -9.41 11.38
C GLY A 210 -36.75 -10.05 11.03
N GLY A 211 -36.82 -11.40 11.05
CA GLY A 211 -38.01 -12.15 10.67
C GLY A 211 -38.26 -12.28 9.16
N ASN A 212 -37.44 -11.66 8.30
CA ASN A 212 -37.54 -11.76 6.85
C ASN A 212 -36.52 -12.76 6.29
N ALA A 213 -36.97 -13.63 5.39
CA ALA A 213 -36.10 -14.58 4.67
C ALA A 213 -35.91 -14.12 3.23
N TYR A 214 -34.66 -14.11 2.75
CA TYR A 214 -34.32 -13.81 1.35
C TYR A 214 -33.05 -14.54 0.93
N SER A 215 -32.81 -14.63 -0.37
CA SER A 215 -31.63 -15.27 -0.93
C SER A 215 -30.68 -14.28 -1.57
N GLU A 216 -29.51 -14.74 -1.99
CA GLU A 216 -28.53 -13.94 -2.71
C GLU A 216 -29.05 -13.30 -4.01
N SER A 217 -30.23 -13.74 -4.51
CA SER A 217 -30.92 -13.07 -5.62
C SER A 217 -31.45 -11.67 -5.24
N HIS A 218 -31.61 -11.41 -3.95
CA HIS A 218 -32.08 -10.13 -3.41
C HIS A 218 -31.05 -9.45 -2.51
N MET A 219 -29.83 -9.99 -2.40
CA MET A 219 -28.75 -9.37 -1.66
C MET A 219 -28.09 -8.28 -2.48
N GLY A 220 -27.68 -7.20 -1.81
CA GLY A 220 -26.78 -6.23 -2.41
C GLY A 220 -25.41 -6.84 -2.74
N PHE A 221 -24.70 -6.25 -3.72
CA PHE A 221 -23.41 -6.78 -4.17
C PHE A 221 -22.41 -6.99 -3.01
N GLY A 222 -22.23 -5.98 -2.14
CA GLY A 222 -21.32 -6.07 -1.00
C GLY A 222 -21.70 -7.14 0.01
N GLU A 223 -23.00 -7.32 0.27
CA GLU A 223 -23.51 -8.37 1.15
C GLU A 223 -23.20 -9.77 0.60
N GLY A 224 -23.59 -10.04 -0.63
CA GLY A 224 -23.40 -11.36 -1.23
C GLY A 224 -21.91 -11.68 -1.46
N ARG A 225 -21.11 -10.71 -1.89
CA ARG A 225 -19.67 -10.90 -2.06
C ARG A 225 -18.96 -11.20 -0.75
N THR A 226 -19.33 -10.52 0.34
CA THR A 226 -18.78 -10.80 1.67
C THR A 226 -19.08 -12.21 2.12
N GLN A 227 -20.35 -12.65 1.97
CA GLN A 227 -20.75 -14.01 2.31
C GLN A 227 -20.01 -15.05 1.47
N TYR A 228 -19.87 -14.79 0.15
CA TYR A 228 -19.10 -15.65 -0.76
C TYR A 228 -17.64 -15.78 -0.31
N LEU A 229 -16.95 -14.66 -0.09
CA LEU A 229 -15.53 -14.66 0.28
C LEU A 229 -15.30 -15.35 1.63
N ILE A 230 -16.06 -15.01 2.67
CA ILE A 230 -15.91 -15.62 4.00
C ILE A 230 -16.20 -17.13 3.92
N SER A 231 -17.29 -17.54 3.28
CA SER A 231 -17.62 -18.94 3.12
C SER A 231 -16.56 -19.71 2.33
N ALA A 232 -16.03 -19.13 1.26
CA ALA A 232 -14.96 -19.75 0.47
C ALA A 232 -13.69 -19.94 1.31
N LEU A 233 -13.23 -18.89 2.01
CA LEU A 233 -12.02 -18.93 2.83
C LEU A 233 -12.11 -19.95 3.96
N GLU A 234 -13.27 -20.09 4.59
CA GLU A 234 -13.49 -21.08 5.64
C GLU A 234 -13.51 -22.54 5.12
N ASN A 235 -13.88 -22.73 3.87
CA ASN A 235 -13.94 -24.07 3.25
C ASN A 235 -12.62 -24.50 2.58
N LEU A 236 -11.66 -23.57 2.40
CA LEU A 236 -10.37 -23.94 1.81
C LEU A 236 -9.55 -24.85 2.74
N PRO A 237 -8.73 -25.75 2.17
CA PRO A 237 -7.72 -26.49 2.93
C PRO A 237 -6.76 -25.55 3.66
N ASN A 238 -6.29 -25.94 4.83
CA ASN A 238 -5.29 -25.16 5.56
C ASN A 238 -4.04 -24.91 4.69
N GLN A 239 -3.35 -23.81 4.98
CA GLN A 239 -2.13 -23.38 4.26
C GLN A 239 -2.33 -23.08 2.77
N SER A 240 -3.55 -22.78 2.32
CA SER A 240 -3.82 -22.34 0.95
C SER A 240 -3.17 -20.98 0.65
N LEU A 241 -2.81 -20.73 -0.61
CA LEU A 241 -2.56 -19.40 -1.13
C LEU A 241 -3.88 -18.77 -1.56
N VAL A 242 -4.20 -17.62 -1.00
CA VAL A 242 -5.43 -16.88 -1.26
C VAL A 242 -5.11 -15.55 -1.93
N LEU A 243 -5.78 -15.27 -3.02
CA LEU A 243 -5.58 -14.08 -3.84
C LEU A 243 -6.92 -13.39 -4.04
N ILE A 244 -7.03 -12.12 -3.61
CA ILE A 244 -8.30 -11.38 -3.64
C ILE A 244 -8.10 -10.03 -4.32
N GLU A 245 -8.84 -9.78 -5.41
CA GLU A 245 -8.88 -8.46 -6.05
C GLU A 245 -9.94 -7.59 -5.38
N GLU A 246 -9.52 -6.45 -4.89
CA GLU A 246 -10.35 -5.36 -4.36
C GLU A 246 -11.54 -5.82 -3.52
N PRO A 247 -11.28 -6.45 -2.36
CA PRO A 247 -12.34 -6.95 -1.48
C PRO A 247 -13.27 -5.87 -0.95
N GLU A 248 -12.82 -4.62 -0.95
CA GLU A 248 -13.58 -3.45 -0.49
C GLU A 248 -14.73 -3.04 -1.41
N THR A 249 -14.80 -3.56 -2.62
CA THR A 249 -15.81 -3.15 -3.61
C THR A 249 -17.22 -3.30 -3.04
N SER A 250 -17.96 -2.18 -3.02
CA SER A 250 -19.31 -2.07 -2.46
C SER A 250 -19.44 -2.30 -0.94
N LEU A 251 -18.34 -2.22 -0.19
CA LEU A 251 -18.36 -2.26 1.27
C LEU A 251 -18.25 -0.85 1.88
N HIS A 252 -19.02 -0.61 2.94
CA HIS A 252 -18.88 0.59 3.76
C HIS A 252 -17.49 0.59 4.47
N PRO A 253 -16.88 1.77 4.75
CA PRO A 253 -15.58 1.87 5.41
C PRO A 253 -15.39 1.00 6.66
N SER A 254 -16.39 0.95 7.54
CA SER A 254 -16.33 0.08 8.73
C SER A 254 -16.29 -1.41 8.37
N ALA A 255 -17.04 -1.84 7.35
CA ALA A 255 -17.04 -3.22 6.87
C ALA A 255 -15.68 -3.59 6.25
N GLN A 256 -15.04 -2.67 5.52
CA GLN A 256 -13.70 -2.87 4.97
C GLN A 256 -12.67 -3.13 6.08
N TYR A 257 -12.74 -2.35 7.17
CA TYR A 257 -11.87 -2.55 8.34
C TYR A 257 -12.12 -3.90 9.01
N GLN A 258 -13.38 -4.24 9.27
CA GLN A 258 -13.77 -5.53 9.88
C GLN A 258 -13.40 -6.72 9.00
N PHE A 259 -13.54 -6.60 7.68
CA PHE A 259 -13.10 -7.65 6.75
C PHE A 259 -11.59 -7.89 6.84
N ALA A 260 -10.78 -6.85 6.97
CA ALA A 260 -9.35 -7.01 7.17
C ALA A 260 -9.00 -7.68 8.52
N LEU A 261 -9.78 -7.41 9.59
CA LEU A 261 -9.63 -8.14 10.86
C LEU A 261 -9.98 -9.61 10.70
N TYR A 262 -11.06 -9.93 9.97
CA TYR A 262 -11.40 -11.30 9.61
C TYR A 262 -10.27 -11.99 8.83
N LEU A 263 -9.67 -11.31 7.84
CA LEU A 263 -8.54 -11.88 7.09
C LEU A 263 -7.35 -12.21 8.00
N MET A 264 -7.05 -11.39 9.00
CA MET A 264 -6.00 -11.70 9.98
C MET A 264 -6.37 -12.91 10.85
N ASP A 265 -7.61 -13.01 11.27
CA ASP A 265 -8.11 -14.15 12.06
C ASP A 265 -8.03 -15.47 11.28
N VAL A 266 -8.49 -15.48 10.02
CA VAL A 266 -8.41 -16.69 9.21
C VAL A 266 -6.95 -17.09 8.88
N VAL A 267 -6.04 -16.13 8.73
CA VAL A 267 -4.59 -16.40 8.63
C VAL A 267 -4.08 -17.10 9.90
N ILE A 268 -4.49 -16.65 11.08
CA ILE A 268 -4.09 -17.27 12.35
C ILE A 268 -4.64 -18.69 12.49
N ARG A 269 -5.92 -18.90 12.19
CA ARG A 269 -6.59 -20.21 12.36
C ARG A 269 -6.22 -21.22 11.30
N LYS A 270 -6.30 -20.80 10.02
CA LYS A 270 -6.14 -21.69 8.87
C LYS A 270 -4.76 -21.67 8.23
N ARG A 271 -3.89 -20.75 8.67
CA ARG A 271 -2.51 -20.63 8.12
C ARG A 271 -2.51 -20.31 6.62
N HIS A 272 -3.53 -19.62 6.13
CA HIS A 272 -3.54 -19.15 4.75
C HIS A 272 -2.49 -18.08 4.53
N GLN A 273 -1.83 -18.10 3.38
CA GLN A 273 -1.08 -16.95 2.89
C GLN A 273 -1.99 -16.15 1.97
N ILE A 274 -2.20 -14.87 2.27
CA ILE A 274 -3.15 -14.01 1.57
C ILE A 274 -2.42 -12.86 0.89
N LEU A 275 -2.61 -12.71 -0.42
CA LEU A 275 -2.25 -11.50 -1.15
C LEU A 275 -3.53 -10.86 -1.68
N LEU A 276 -3.67 -9.56 -1.50
CA LEU A 276 -4.83 -8.84 -2.01
C LEU A 276 -4.42 -7.52 -2.68
N THR A 277 -5.21 -7.08 -3.63
CA THR A 277 -5.11 -5.71 -4.15
C THR A 277 -6.14 -4.84 -3.47
N THR A 278 -5.81 -3.59 -3.17
CA THR A 278 -6.76 -2.68 -2.53
C THR A 278 -6.43 -1.21 -2.76
N HIS A 279 -7.47 -0.39 -2.84
CA HIS A 279 -7.42 1.07 -2.74
C HIS A 279 -7.94 1.56 -1.37
N SER A 280 -8.39 0.66 -0.50
CA SER A 280 -9.00 1.01 0.78
C SER A 280 -7.97 1.42 1.83
N PRO A 281 -7.99 2.67 2.32
CA PRO A 281 -7.19 3.07 3.47
C PRO A 281 -7.61 2.34 4.76
N TYR A 282 -8.83 1.84 4.84
CA TYR A 282 -9.37 1.14 6.00
C TYR A 282 -8.83 -0.28 6.11
N ILE A 283 -8.72 -1.01 4.99
CA ILE A 283 -8.04 -2.31 4.94
C ILE A 283 -6.57 -2.13 5.31
N LEU A 284 -5.89 -1.16 4.69
CA LEU A 284 -4.49 -0.88 4.97
C LEU A 284 -4.26 -0.50 6.44
N LYS A 285 -5.17 0.28 7.05
CA LYS A 285 -5.10 0.67 8.46
C LYS A 285 -5.20 -0.53 9.42
N ALA A 286 -5.99 -1.54 9.08
CA ALA A 286 -6.14 -2.74 9.90
C ALA A 286 -4.86 -3.60 9.89
N LEU A 287 -4.17 -3.69 8.75
CA LEU A 287 -3.01 -4.55 8.56
C LEU A 287 -1.72 -3.97 9.18
N PRO A 288 -0.74 -4.81 9.58
CA PRO A 288 0.56 -4.34 10.05
C PRO A 288 1.41 -3.72 8.92
N ASN A 289 2.41 -2.91 9.27
CA ASN A 289 3.25 -2.22 8.28
C ASN A 289 3.92 -3.16 7.25
N PRO A 290 4.52 -4.31 7.64
CA PRO A 290 5.14 -5.23 6.67
C PRO A 290 4.17 -5.84 5.66
N SER A 291 2.86 -5.76 5.92
CA SER A 291 1.80 -6.22 5.01
C SER A 291 1.46 -5.23 3.90
N ARG A 292 2.02 -4.02 3.93
CA ARG A 292 1.61 -2.93 3.02
C ARG A 292 2.67 -2.72 1.95
N ILE A 293 2.26 -2.94 0.70
CA ILE A 293 3.08 -2.69 -0.49
C ILE A 293 2.35 -1.65 -1.34
N TYR A 294 3.07 -0.65 -1.79
CA TYR A 294 2.55 0.35 -2.72
C TYR A 294 3.35 0.30 -4.03
N LEU A 295 2.65 0.10 -5.14
CA LEU A 295 3.22 0.16 -6.47
C LEU A 295 3.09 1.58 -7.03
N LYS A 296 4.22 2.22 -7.30
CA LYS A 296 4.28 3.57 -7.88
C LYS A 296 4.85 3.48 -9.29
N ARG A 297 4.11 4.02 -10.26
CA ARG A 297 4.62 4.10 -11.62
C ARG A 297 5.59 5.28 -11.75
N ASN A 298 6.78 5.02 -12.27
CA ASN A 298 7.82 5.99 -12.53
C ASN A 298 8.28 5.82 -13.99
N GLY A 299 7.67 6.58 -14.89
CA GLY A 299 7.85 6.38 -16.33
C GLY A 299 7.38 4.99 -16.77
N ASN A 300 8.31 4.19 -17.28
CA ASN A 300 8.07 2.80 -17.69
C ASN A 300 8.33 1.77 -16.58
N GLN A 301 8.89 2.19 -15.45
CA GLN A 301 9.21 1.31 -14.33
C GLN A 301 8.14 1.36 -13.23
N ILE A 302 8.07 0.29 -12.45
CA ILE A 302 7.22 0.20 -11.26
C ILE A 302 8.12 0.11 -10.03
N ASP A 303 8.12 1.17 -9.25
CA ASP A 303 8.78 1.21 -7.94
C ASP A 303 7.92 0.49 -6.91
N VAL A 304 8.53 -0.36 -6.10
CA VAL A 304 7.86 -1.11 -5.03
C VAL A 304 8.24 -0.50 -3.68
N LEU A 305 7.29 0.21 -3.08
CA LEU A 305 7.47 0.87 -1.78
C LEU A 305 6.86 -0.01 -0.68
N LYS A 306 7.63 -0.29 0.37
CA LYS A 306 7.23 -1.15 1.49
C LYS A 306 7.18 -0.38 2.81
N GLY A 307 6.38 -0.88 3.76
CA GLY A 307 6.34 -0.37 5.13
C GLY A 307 5.81 1.06 5.27
N LEU A 308 5.10 1.57 4.25
CA LEU A 308 4.51 2.90 4.31
C LEU A 308 3.41 2.98 5.37
N SER A 309 3.30 4.14 6.02
CA SER A 309 2.14 4.44 6.85
C SER A 309 0.86 4.53 6.02
N THR A 310 -0.28 4.32 6.65
CA THR A 310 -1.58 4.47 5.96
C THR A 310 -1.81 5.89 5.45
N ALA A 311 -1.28 6.88 6.16
CA ALA A 311 -1.39 8.29 5.76
C ALA A 311 -0.58 8.57 4.49
N GLN A 312 0.65 8.03 4.38
CA GLN A 312 1.45 8.14 3.16
C GLN A 312 0.77 7.47 1.95
N ILE A 313 0.25 6.25 2.14
CA ILE A 313 -0.46 5.56 1.05
C ILE A 313 -1.71 6.34 0.64
N ARG A 314 -2.47 6.89 1.60
CA ARG A 314 -3.64 7.72 1.31
C ARG A 314 -3.27 8.98 0.52
N SER A 315 -2.18 9.66 0.91
CA SER A 315 -1.65 10.81 0.16
C SER A 315 -1.25 10.44 -1.27
N PHE A 316 -0.59 9.29 -1.47
CA PHE A 316 -0.24 8.82 -2.81
C PHE A 316 -1.45 8.44 -3.65
N LEU A 317 -2.47 7.82 -3.05
CA LEU A 317 -3.73 7.50 -3.74
C LEU A 317 -4.52 8.76 -4.12
N ALA A 318 -4.40 9.82 -3.32
CA ALA A 318 -4.99 11.14 -3.59
C ALA A 318 -4.11 12.01 -4.51
N GLU A 319 -3.01 11.47 -5.08
CA GLU A 319 -2.05 12.18 -5.92
C GLU A 319 -1.53 13.49 -5.28
N GLY A 320 -1.35 13.45 -3.95
CA GLY A 320 -0.87 14.59 -3.16
C GLY A 320 -1.94 15.66 -2.84
N ASN A 321 -3.21 15.45 -3.23
CA ASN A 321 -4.32 16.33 -2.82
C ASN A 321 -4.62 16.21 -1.32
N GLU A 322 -4.28 15.09 -0.69
CA GLU A 322 -4.30 14.91 0.76
C GLU A 322 -2.87 14.73 1.28
N LYS A 323 -2.44 15.60 2.18
CA LYS A 323 -1.13 15.46 2.81
C LYS A 323 -1.20 14.49 3.99
N ALA A 324 -0.13 13.75 4.15
CA ALA A 324 -0.04 12.75 5.20
C ALA A 324 0.44 13.35 6.52
N LEU A 325 1.16 14.47 6.47
CA LEU A 325 1.80 15.11 7.59
C LEU A 325 1.96 16.61 7.35
N ASP A 326 1.59 17.40 8.34
CA ASP A 326 1.92 18.83 8.39
C ASP A 326 3.20 19.04 9.19
N VAL A 327 4.18 19.66 8.58
CA VAL A 327 5.47 20.02 9.20
C VAL A 327 5.51 21.51 9.40
N LEU A 328 5.34 21.95 10.64
CA LEU A 328 5.37 23.36 11.00
C LEU A 328 6.80 23.82 11.17
N VAL A 329 7.15 24.92 10.54
CA VAL A 329 8.47 25.58 10.61
C VAL A 329 8.29 27.06 10.97
N GLU A 330 9.35 27.74 11.40
CA GLU A 330 9.24 29.12 11.86
C GLU A 330 8.96 30.08 10.69
N ASP A 331 9.71 29.96 9.61
CA ASP A 331 9.64 30.87 8.46
C ASP A 331 9.88 30.20 7.10
N ASN A 332 9.93 31.02 6.05
CA ASN A 332 10.18 30.57 4.68
C ASN A 332 11.61 30.06 4.47
N CYS A 333 12.59 30.56 5.24
CA CYS A 333 13.98 30.14 5.14
C CYS A 333 14.14 28.72 5.66
N ALA A 334 13.61 28.43 6.85
CA ALA A 334 13.53 27.10 7.42
C ALA A 334 12.77 26.13 6.49
N ALA A 335 11.65 26.59 5.91
CA ALA A 335 10.88 25.79 4.95
C ALA A 335 11.67 25.43 3.69
N ALA A 336 12.45 26.36 3.15
CA ALA A 336 13.25 26.15 1.95
C ALA A 336 14.37 25.12 2.20
N ILE A 337 15.10 25.26 3.31
CA ILE A 337 16.17 24.32 3.70
C ILE A 337 15.59 22.92 3.90
N LEU A 338 14.52 22.79 4.68
CA LEU A 338 13.89 21.51 4.96
C LEU A 338 13.36 20.84 3.69
N ARG A 339 12.76 21.62 2.79
CA ARG A 339 12.26 21.11 1.50
C ARG A 339 13.38 20.55 0.64
N GLU A 340 14.52 21.22 0.55
CA GLU A 340 15.66 20.75 -0.24
C GLU A 340 16.33 19.54 0.42
N PHE A 341 16.44 19.48 1.75
CA PHE A 341 16.92 18.28 2.46
C PHE A 341 16.07 17.06 2.13
N ILE A 342 14.74 17.17 2.23
CA ILE A 342 13.84 16.05 1.95
C ILE A 342 13.84 15.71 0.46
N ARG A 343 13.89 16.70 -0.43
CA ARG A 343 13.94 16.49 -1.89
C ARG A 343 15.14 15.66 -2.30
N GLN A 344 16.30 15.92 -1.71
CA GLN A 344 17.53 15.22 -2.02
C GLN A 344 17.48 13.74 -1.60
N VAL A 345 16.79 13.42 -0.50
CA VAL A 345 16.75 12.07 0.08
C VAL A 345 15.56 11.28 -0.42
N ASP A 346 14.36 11.88 -0.45
CA ASP A 346 13.12 11.20 -0.81
C ASP A 346 12.04 12.16 -1.34
N VAL A 347 11.99 12.28 -2.66
CA VAL A 347 10.97 13.09 -3.35
C VAL A 347 9.54 12.58 -3.08
N GLY A 348 9.37 11.27 -2.92
CA GLY A 348 8.07 10.68 -2.62
C GLY A 348 7.57 11.10 -1.23
N PHE A 349 8.44 11.09 -0.23
CA PHE A 349 8.12 11.59 1.10
C PHE A 349 7.78 13.08 1.06
N LEU A 350 8.55 13.89 0.33
CA LEU A 350 8.26 15.33 0.15
C LEU A 350 6.85 15.57 -0.44
N GLN A 351 6.42 14.75 -1.40
CA GLN A 351 5.07 14.86 -1.98
C GLN A 351 3.95 14.55 -0.98
N SER A 352 4.23 13.73 0.02
CA SER A 352 3.25 13.30 1.02
C SER A 352 3.10 14.23 2.22
N ILE A 353 3.93 15.26 2.34
CA ILE A 353 3.89 16.20 3.46
C ILE A 353 3.59 17.62 2.99
N GLU A 354 3.10 18.44 3.92
CA GLU A 354 3.00 19.90 3.76
C GLU A 354 3.97 20.57 4.71
N ILE A 355 4.84 21.48 4.20
CA ILE A 355 5.75 22.28 5.03
C ILE A 355 5.15 23.66 5.15
N ILE A 356 4.77 24.03 6.37
CA ILE A 356 3.97 25.24 6.66
C ILE A 356 4.76 26.19 7.55
N PRO A 357 5.16 27.38 7.06
CA PRO A 357 5.65 28.46 7.91
C PRO A 357 4.54 28.91 8.87
N ALA A 358 4.77 28.78 10.19
CA ALA A 358 3.74 28.97 11.21
C ALA A 358 4.12 30.03 12.28
N GLY A 359 5.26 30.69 12.13
CA GLY A 359 5.69 31.80 12.99
C GLY A 359 6.56 31.35 14.17
N ALA A 360 6.42 32.01 15.32
CA ALA A 360 7.34 31.86 16.43
C ALA A 360 7.42 30.46 17.01
N ALA A 361 8.63 29.98 17.31
CA ALA A 361 8.95 28.67 17.88
C ALA A 361 8.07 28.26 19.07
N GLN A 362 7.82 29.16 20.03
CA GLN A 362 6.99 28.88 21.20
C GLN A 362 5.54 28.56 20.85
N SER A 363 4.98 29.29 19.88
CA SER A 363 3.60 29.04 19.40
C SER A 363 3.49 27.70 18.71
N ILE A 364 4.45 27.38 17.82
CA ILE A 364 4.54 26.07 17.12
C ILE A 364 4.68 24.93 18.14
N ALA A 365 5.60 25.04 19.09
CA ALA A 365 5.83 24.03 20.11
C ALA A 365 4.58 23.77 20.97
N SER A 366 3.86 24.83 21.36
CA SER A 366 2.60 24.73 22.10
C SER A 366 1.51 24.02 21.27
N LEU A 367 1.39 24.38 20.00
CA LEU A 367 0.41 23.78 19.07
C LEU A 367 0.68 22.29 18.88
N VAL A 368 1.93 21.91 18.61
CA VAL A 368 2.31 20.49 18.38
C VAL A 368 2.15 19.67 19.65
N LYS A 369 2.48 20.17 20.84
CA LYS A 369 2.23 19.51 22.12
C LYS A 369 0.73 19.25 22.35
N THR A 370 -0.11 20.16 21.91
CA THR A 370 -1.57 20.05 22.11
C THR A 370 -2.24 19.13 21.11
N LEU A 371 -1.82 19.18 19.85
CA LEU A 371 -2.48 18.51 18.72
C LEU A 371 -1.75 17.27 18.20
N GLY A 372 -0.44 17.15 18.43
CA GLY A 372 0.39 16.09 17.83
C GLY A 372 -0.06 14.65 18.15
N ASN A 373 -0.78 14.44 19.26
CA ASN A 373 -1.40 13.15 19.59
C ASN A 373 -2.74 12.91 18.86
N LYS A 374 -3.33 13.94 18.25
CA LYS A 374 -4.66 13.87 17.60
C LYS A 374 -4.58 14.05 16.09
N LEU A 375 -3.65 14.85 15.64
CA LEU A 375 -3.43 15.19 14.24
C LEU A 375 -2.01 14.82 13.81
N PRO A 376 -1.79 14.49 12.55
CA PRO A 376 -0.45 14.22 12.00
C PRO A 376 0.31 15.53 11.80
N VAL A 377 0.74 16.14 12.90
CA VAL A 377 1.47 17.41 12.90
C VAL A 377 2.77 17.28 13.72
N ILE A 378 3.85 17.82 13.19
CA ILE A 378 5.17 17.88 13.85
C ILE A 378 5.77 19.28 13.66
N ALA A 379 6.81 19.58 14.43
CA ALA A 379 7.57 20.81 14.28
C ALA A 379 9.02 20.54 13.87
N VAL A 380 9.55 21.37 13.00
CA VAL A 380 10.99 21.51 12.77
C VAL A 380 11.34 22.98 12.98
N LEU A 381 11.89 23.26 14.17
CA LEU A 381 12.28 24.59 14.59
C LEU A 381 13.69 24.94 14.09
N ASP A 382 14.08 26.17 14.24
CA ASP A 382 15.42 26.65 13.89
C ASP A 382 16.50 26.01 14.75
N ALA A 383 17.74 26.00 14.28
CA ALA A 383 18.87 25.36 14.96
C ALA A 383 19.25 25.98 16.31
N ASP A 384 18.81 27.20 16.58
CA ASP A 384 19.02 27.90 17.86
C ASP A 384 18.04 27.50 18.96
N GLN A 385 17.00 26.74 18.61
CA GLN A 385 15.99 26.22 19.52
C GLN A 385 16.41 24.86 20.13
N ASN A 386 15.63 24.38 21.12
CA ASN A 386 15.87 23.08 21.73
C ASN A 386 14.84 22.06 21.24
N PRO A 387 15.28 20.87 20.77
CA PRO A 387 14.36 19.82 20.34
C PRO A 387 13.65 19.16 21.52
N ASP A 388 12.41 18.72 21.30
CA ASP A 388 11.61 17.90 22.22
C ASP A 388 11.04 16.70 21.44
N VAL A 389 11.90 15.74 21.16
CA VAL A 389 11.60 14.57 20.30
C VAL A 389 10.41 13.77 20.84
N LYS A 390 10.20 13.75 22.16
CA LYS A 390 9.05 13.05 22.77
C LYS A 390 7.70 13.66 22.35
N ASN A 391 7.71 14.93 22.04
CA ASN A 391 6.54 15.67 21.60
C ASN A 391 6.60 16.01 20.10
N ASN A 392 7.39 15.28 19.30
CA ASN A 392 7.52 15.47 17.84
C ASN A 392 8.00 16.88 17.44
N ILE A 393 8.91 17.46 18.23
CA ILE A 393 9.56 18.74 17.96
C ILE A 393 11.04 18.49 17.68
N PHE A 394 11.45 18.78 16.46
CA PHE A 394 12.82 18.65 15.97
C PHE A 394 13.42 20.02 15.72
N CYS A 395 14.71 20.10 15.48
CA CYS A 395 15.38 21.34 15.05
C CYS A 395 16.19 21.09 13.77
N LEU A 396 16.27 22.10 12.92
CA LEU A 396 17.18 22.09 11.79
C LEU A 396 18.63 21.88 12.29
N PRO A 397 19.46 21.16 11.53
CA PRO A 397 20.88 21.06 11.86
C PRO A 397 21.57 22.41 11.63
N GLY A 398 22.50 22.76 12.52
CA GLY A 398 23.26 24.00 12.44
C GLY A 398 23.97 24.31 13.75
N GLU A 399 24.81 25.36 13.76
CA GLU A 399 25.60 25.78 14.92
C GLU A 399 24.82 26.75 15.82
N LYS A 400 23.58 26.44 16.19
CA LYS A 400 22.68 27.30 16.98
C LYS A 400 22.52 28.71 16.37
N LEU A 401 22.38 28.75 15.07
CA LEU A 401 22.16 29.97 14.30
C LEU A 401 20.81 29.90 13.59
N ALA A 402 20.21 31.08 13.38
CA ALA A 402 19.02 31.18 12.55
C ALA A 402 19.31 30.76 11.08
N PRO A 403 18.34 30.22 10.33
CA PRO A 403 18.54 29.68 8.98
C PRO A 403 19.26 30.60 8.00
N GLU A 404 18.94 31.91 7.98
CA GLU A 404 19.61 32.89 7.11
C GLU A 404 21.09 33.02 7.45
N ARG A 405 21.42 33.05 8.75
CA ARG A 405 22.81 33.12 9.19
C ARG A 405 23.57 31.85 8.83
N VAL A 406 22.95 30.70 8.90
CA VAL A 406 23.52 29.43 8.44
C VAL A 406 23.85 29.50 6.96
N LEU A 407 22.90 29.90 6.11
CA LEU A 407 23.11 30.02 4.67
C LEU A 407 24.20 31.04 4.31
N PHE A 408 24.21 32.20 4.96
CA PHE A 408 25.20 33.27 4.69
C PHE A 408 26.59 32.96 5.25
N SER A 409 26.72 32.07 6.23
CA SER A 409 28.01 31.64 6.77
C SER A 409 28.59 30.42 6.05
N ASP A 410 27.76 29.64 5.33
CA ASP A 410 28.17 28.40 4.69
C ASP A 410 29.22 28.62 3.58
N PRO A 411 30.37 27.93 3.60
CA PRO A 411 31.44 28.12 2.63
C PRO A 411 31.01 27.85 1.18
N HIS A 412 30.14 26.85 0.96
CA HIS A 412 29.71 26.45 -0.38
C HIS A 412 28.70 27.44 -0.96
N VAL A 413 27.81 27.98 -0.13
CA VAL A 413 26.89 29.07 -0.53
C VAL A 413 27.70 30.33 -0.82
N ARG A 414 28.69 30.69 -0.01
CA ARG A 414 29.58 31.85 -0.23
C ARG A 414 30.34 31.72 -1.55
N GLN A 415 30.94 30.57 -1.80
CA GLN A 415 31.64 30.29 -3.04
C GLN A 415 30.69 30.44 -4.24
N HIS A 416 29.51 29.85 -4.16
CA HIS A 416 28.52 29.91 -5.21
C HIS A 416 28.08 31.36 -5.54
N VAL A 417 27.82 32.17 -4.51
CA VAL A 417 27.43 33.59 -4.70
C VAL A 417 28.58 34.40 -5.32
N GLN A 418 29.83 34.12 -4.94
CA GLN A 418 30.99 34.75 -5.55
C GLN A 418 31.14 34.37 -7.04
N GLU A 419 30.92 33.10 -7.39
CA GLU A 419 31.03 32.61 -8.76
C GLU A 419 29.90 33.12 -9.66
N MET A 420 28.66 33.13 -9.17
CA MET A 420 27.47 33.48 -9.97
C MET A 420 27.21 34.97 -10.06
N TYR A 421 27.47 35.70 -8.97
CA TYR A 421 27.07 37.13 -8.84
C TYR A 421 28.26 38.08 -8.60
N GLY A 422 29.47 37.54 -8.42
CA GLY A 422 30.66 38.37 -8.14
C GLY A 422 30.63 39.08 -6.78
N ILE A 423 29.78 38.61 -5.84
CA ILE A 423 29.60 39.25 -4.53
C ILE A 423 30.28 38.40 -3.46
N ASN A 424 31.14 39.03 -2.67
CA ASN A 424 31.66 38.44 -1.43
C ASN A 424 30.54 38.47 -0.38
N LEU A 425 29.94 37.31 -0.11
CA LEU A 425 28.79 37.20 0.79
C LEU A 425 29.16 37.50 2.25
N ALA A 426 30.41 37.25 2.66
CA ALA A 426 30.87 37.57 4.01
C ALA A 426 30.95 39.11 4.22
N ASP A 427 31.49 39.83 3.25
CA ASP A 427 31.56 41.31 3.31
C ASP A 427 30.15 41.91 3.23
N PHE A 428 29.29 41.35 2.41
CA PHE A 428 27.90 41.78 2.32
C PHE A 428 27.16 41.55 3.66
N ALA A 429 27.29 40.37 4.27
CA ALA A 429 26.70 40.06 5.57
C ALA A 429 27.22 41.01 6.67
N ALA A 430 28.52 41.33 6.67
CA ALA A 430 29.10 42.28 7.62
C ALA A 430 28.49 43.71 7.49
N GLN A 431 28.17 44.17 6.28
CA GLN A 431 27.54 45.46 6.02
C GLN A 431 26.10 45.54 6.56
N ILE A 432 25.38 44.42 6.58
CA ILE A 432 23.98 44.34 6.99
C ILE A 432 23.76 43.67 8.36
N ASN A 433 24.84 43.35 9.08
CA ASN A 433 24.76 42.60 10.34
C ASN A 433 23.99 43.33 11.47
N ASN A 434 23.86 44.65 11.39
CA ASN A 434 23.06 45.46 12.31
C ASN A 434 21.56 45.44 12.01
N LEU A 435 21.16 44.79 10.92
CA LEU A 435 19.77 44.64 10.48
C LEU A 435 19.22 43.28 10.87
N ASP A 436 17.90 43.21 10.92
CA ASP A 436 17.21 41.96 11.12
C ASP A 436 17.60 40.94 10.03
N HIS A 437 18.05 39.76 10.44
CA HIS A 437 18.54 38.74 9.53
C HIS A 437 17.43 38.19 8.62
N HIS A 438 16.17 38.25 8.98
CA HIS A 438 15.05 37.88 8.12
C HIS A 438 14.98 38.70 6.83
N GLY A 439 15.53 39.89 6.81
CA GLY A 439 15.62 40.74 5.60
C GLY A 439 16.89 40.57 4.76
N TRP A 440 17.81 39.66 5.12
CA TRP A 440 19.10 39.52 4.43
C TRP A 440 18.96 39.01 3.00
N ILE A 441 18.09 38.00 2.80
CA ILE A 441 17.78 37.43 1.48
C ILE A 441 17.17 38.50 0.56
N ASP A 442 16.20 39.28 1.04
CA ASP A 442 15.53 40.30 0.26
C ASP A 442 16.50 41.38 -0.25
N ARG A 443 17.42 41.81 0.60
CA ARG A 443 18.44 42.83 0.24
C ARG A 443 19.45 42.30 -0.77
N LEU A 444 19.87 41.04 -0.61
CA LEU A 444 20.76 40.42 -1.59
C LEU A 444 20.04 40.20 -2.92
N ALA A 445 18.80 39.74 -2.89
CA ALA A 445 17.98 39.54 -4.08
C ALA A 445 17.80 40.82 -4.90
N GLN A 446 17.53 41.95 -4.23
CA GLN A 446 17.49 43.26 -4.87
C GLN A 446 18.82 43.61 -5.55
N ARG A 447 19.96 43.34 -4.89
CA ARG A 447 21.30 43.66 -5.41
C ARG A 447 21.68 42.82 -6.64
N VAL A 448 21.22 41.55 -6.70
CA VAL A 448 21.49 40.62 -7.81
C VAL A 448 20.38 40.57 -8.85
N ASN A 449 19.36 41.44 -8.70
CA ASN A 449 18.17 41.50 -9.58
C ASN A 449 17.44 40.15 -9.72
N GLN A 450 17.26 39.48 -8.60
CA GLN A 450 16.51 38.22 -8.47
C GLN A 450 15.29 38.40 -7.56
N THR A 451 14.37 37.42 -7.56
CA THR A 451 13.33 37.37 -6.54
C THR A 451 13.86 36.71 -5.26
N PRO A 452 13.43 37.13 -4.07
CA PRO A 452 13.84 36.52 -2.80
C PRO A 452 13.64 35.01 -2.78
N ASP A 453 12.49 34.53 -3.24
CA ASP A 453 12.16 33.09 -3.26
C ASP A 453 13.09 32.29 -4.19
N ALA A 454 13.44 32.82 -5.36
CA ALA A 454 14.35 32.17 -6.29
C ALA A 454 15.75 32.04 -5.68
N LEU A 455 16.26 33.15 -5.09
CA LEU A 455 17.56 33.17 -4.47
C LEU A 455 17.63 32.28 -3.23
N LEU A 456 16.59 32.29 -2.40
CA LEU A 456 16.47 31.42 -1.24
C LEU A 456 16.46 29.92 -1.63
N GLY A 457 15.67 29.56 -2.66
CA GLY A 457 15.65 28.21 -3.18
C GLY A 457 17.00 27.74 -3.75
N GLU A 458 17.73 28.63 -4.40
CA GLU A 458 19.09 28.39 -4.90
C GLU A 458 20.07 28.12 -3.75
N PHE A 459 20.07 28.94 -2.71
CA PHE A 459 20.93 28.81 -1.54
C PHE A 459 20.61 27.55 -0.74
N ALA A 460 19.33 27.29 -0.48
CA ALA A 460 18.89 26.10 0.23
C ALA A 460 19.31 24.82 -0.51
N ARG A 461 19.19 24.79 -1.83
CA ARG A 461 19.65 23.66 -2.66
C ARG A 461 21.15 23.47 -2.59
N LYS A 462 21.92 24.58 -2.68
CA LYS A 462 23.38 24.52 -2.58
C LYS A 462 23.83 24.01 -1.22
N TYR A 463 23.19 24.51 -0.16
CA TYR A 463 23.42 24.07 1.21
C TYR A 463 23.10 22.59 1.40
N ALA A 464 21.94 22.14 0.93
CA ALA A 464 21.52 20.74 1.03
C ALA A 464 22.51 19.81 0.32
N ASN A 465 22.92 20.14 -0.91
CA ASN A 465 23.87 19.34 -1.69
C ASN A 465 25.25 19.20 -1.03
N SER A 466 25.66 20.17 -0.24
CA SER A 466 26.95 20.12 0.49
C SER A 466 26.82 19.49 1.88
N HIS A 467 25.60 19.22 2.35
CA HIS A 467 25.32 18.69 3.69
C HIS A 467 24.44 17.43 3.64
N GLU A 468 24.80 16.46 2.78
CA GLU A 468 24.01 15.23 2.55
C GLU A 468 23.70 14.46 3.82
N THR A 469 24.65 14.41 4.78
CA THR A 469 24.44 13.73 6.07
C THR A 469 23.33 14.40 6.89
N TYR A 470 23.26 15.72 6.89
CA TYR A 470 22.19 16.45 7.58
C TYR A 470 20.84 16.21 6.91
N ALA A 471 20.80 16.26 5.59
CA ALA A 471 19.60 15.98 4.81
C ALA A 471 19.08 14.57 5.09
N TYR A 472 19.97 13.58 5.10
CA TYR A 472 19.60 12.19 5.37
C TYR A 472 19.07 12.01 6.80
N LEU A 473 19.80 12.46 7.83
CA LEU A 473 19.40 12.30 9.23
C LEU A 473 18.06 12.98 9.52
N MET A 474 17.88 14.23 9.07
CA MET A 474 16.64 14.97 9.26
C MET A 474 15.46 14.24 8.58
N THR A 475 15.62 13.82 7.34
CA THR A 475 14.57 13.10 6.61
C THR A 475 14.21 11.78 7.30
N GLN A 476 15.20 11.03 7.82
CA GLN A 476 14.93 9.79 8.55
C GLN A 476 14.20 10.03 9.87
N GLN A 477 14.61 11.04 10.65
CA GLN A 477 13.91 11.42 11.88
C GLN A 477 12.42 11.72 11.63
N LEU A 478 12.12 12.47 10.57
CA LEU A 478 10.73 12.78 10.20
C LEU A 478 9.97 11.51 9.78
N LYS A 479 10.59 10.63 9.02
CA LYS A 479 9.99 9.35 8.61
C LYS A 479 9.74 8.41 9.79
N ASP A 480 10.64 8.36 10.76
CA ASP A 480 10.52 7.49 11.93
C ASP A 480 9.36 7.90 12.86
N THR A 481 9.06 9.19 12.91
CA THR A 481 7.89 9.71 13.62
C THR A 481 6.56 9.26 12.98
N PHE A 482 6.62 8.78 11.74
CA PHE A 482 5.47 8.46 10.89
C PHE A 482 5.12 6.97 10.87
N LYS A 483 5.95 6.13 11.47
CA LYS A 483 5.72 4.69 11.58
C LYS A 483 4.69 4.38 12.66
#